data_b5a2d0ddd10c82d36b4a2a27960008b0
#
_entry.id   b5a2d0ddd10c82d36b4a2a27960008b0
#
_cell.length_a   1.000
_cell.length_b   1.000
_cell.length_c   1.000
_cell.angle_alpha   90.00
_cell.angle_beta   90.00
_cell.angle_gamma   90.00
#
_symmetry.space_group_name_H-M   'P 1'
#
loop_
_entity.id
_entity.type
_entity.pdbx_description
1 polymer ?
#
loop_
_entity_poly.entity_id
_entity_poly.type
_entity_poly.pdbx_seq_one_letter_code
_entity_poly.pdbx_strand_id
1 'polypeptide(L)'
;VYDLFGSQKSLKYFHPVACVLFLAHTLLNLFPAGTAEAFGGMYVCTPIGSIVKTILNTGTLIVLLQAYNWVNSESVLIRRGEFYLILFSSLLGMYFMISAGNFLLFFIGLETASIPMAVLSAFDKYKHQSAEAGAKYILSATFASGLSLYGISLIYGTVGTLYFADIPAGISGNPLQYMAFGFFIVGLFFKISLVPFHQWTPDVYEGAPTTVTSYFSVISKGSAAFVLMTLLFKVFGNLVTEWQAILYVIIIATITVANLFAIRQQNLKRFLAYSSVSQAGYIMLGVISGSAIGMTSLVYYILVYMISNLAAFG
;
A
#
# COMPACT_ATOMS: atom_id res chain seq x y z
N VAL A 1 13.97 19.32 -9.89
CA VAL A 1 15.06 20.29 -10.06
C VAL A 1 16.07 19.81 -11.10
N TYR A 2 16.72 18.66 -10.92
CA TYR A 2 17.72 18.13 -11.86
C TYR A 2 17.15 17.93 -13.28
N ASP A 3 15.93 17.41 -13.39
CA ASP A 3 15.23 17.19 -14.67
C ASP A 3 14.85 18.51 -15.37
N LEU A 4 14.53 19.56 -14.59
CA LEU A 4 14.13 20.87 -15.13
C LEU A 4 15.32 21.74 -15.56
N PHE A 5 16.43 21.67 -14.86
CA PHE A 5 17.60 22.55 -15.07
C PHE A 5 18.82 21.86 -15.63
N GLY A 6 18.77 20.54 -15.78
CA GLY A 6 19.86 19.74 -16.33
C GLY A 6 20.07 19.95 -17.83
N SER A 7 21.35 20.00 -18.28
CA SER A 7 21.66 19.97 -19.71
C SER A 7 21.31 18.60 -20.31
N GLN A 8 21.06 18.56 -21.63
CA GLN A 8 20.77 17.27 -22.31
C GLN A 8 21.82 16.20 -22.08
N LYS A 9 23.11 16.61 -21.94
CA LYS A 9 24.22 15.69 -21.65
C LYS A 9 24.13 15.13 -20.22
N SER A 10 23.75 15.95 -19.24
CA SER A 10 23.62 15.52 -17.84
C SER A 10 22.36 14.67 -17.60
N LEU A 11 21.31 14.92 -18.36
CA LEU A 11 20.05 14.18 -18.25
C LEU A 11 20.16 12.67 -18.54
N LYS A 12 21.22 12.21 -19.24
CA LYS A 12 21.52 10.78 -19.39
C LYS A 12 21.76 10.07 -18.05
N TYR A 13 22.28 10.80 -17.07
CA TYR A 13 22.59 10.25 -15.74
C TYR A 13 21.45 10.38 -14.74
N PHE A 14 20.29 10.91 -15.15
CA PHE A 14 19.16 11.14 -14.25
C PHE A 14 18.74 9.86 -13.53
N HIS A 15 18.45 8.80 -14.27
CA HIS A 15 18.02 7.52 -13.70
C HIS A 15 19.09 6.87 -12.79
N PRO A 16 20.38 6.72 -13.22
CA PRO A 16 21.42 6.20 -12.33
C PRO A 16 21.57 7.02 -11.04
N VAL A 17 21.57 8.35 -11.14
CA VAL A 17 21.69 9.23 -9.98
C VAL A 17 20.50 9.05 -9.03
N ALA A 18 19.27 9.00 -9.55
CA ALA A 18 18.08 8.75 -8.74
C ALA A 18 18.17 7.39 -8.01
N CYS A 19 18.60 6.33 -8.69
CA CYS A 19 18.78 5.01 -8.08
C CYS A 19 19.87 5.02 -7.00
N VAL A 20 21.01 5.68 -7.23
CA VAL A 20 22.11 5.78 -6.24
C VAL A 20 21.67 6.56 -5.01
N LEU A 21 20.98 7.69 -5.19
CA LEU A 21 20.45 8.48 -4.07
C LEU A 21 19.40 7.68 -3.27
N PHE A 22 18.55 6.94 -3.96
CA PHE A 22 17.53 6.12 -3.30
C PHE A 22 18.15 4.90 -2.61
N LEU A 23 19.22 4.31 -3.17
CA LEU A 23 20.03 3.28 -2.51
C LEU A 23 20.65 3.83 -1.22
N ALA A 24 21.26 5.01 -1.27
CA ALA A 24 21.82 5.66 -0.09
C ALA A 24 20.74 5.89 1.00
N HIS A 25 19.54 6.37 0.61
CA HIS A 25 18.40 6.48 1.52
C HIS A 25 18.02 5.13 2.13
N THR A 26 17.99 4.06 1.33
CA THR A 26 17.67 2.71 1.81
C THR A 26 18.71 2.20 2.80
N LEU A 27 19.99 2.44 2.53
CA LEU A 27 21.10 2.05 3.43
C LEU A 27 21.06 2.82 4.76
N LEU A 28 20.74 4.12 4.72
CA LEU A 28 20.55 4.93 5.95
C LEU A 28 19.41 4.39 6.82
N ASN A 29 18.34 3.87 6.22
CA ASN A 29 17.21 3.30 6.96
C ASN A 29 17.53 1.93 7.60
N LEU A 30 18.64 1.27 7.24
CA LEU A 30 19.12 0.05 7.92
C LEU A 30 19.60 0.31 9.36
N PHE A 31 19.89 1.57 9.69
CA PHE A 31 20.28 1.98 11.05
C PHE A 31 19.10 2.69 11.71
N PRO A 32 18.08 1.95 12.20
CA PRO A 32 16.90 2.56 12.77
C PRO A 32 17.30 3.34 14.03
N ALA A 33 16.90 4.60 14.09
CA ALA A 33 16.79 5.29 15.35
C ALA A 33 15.81 4.49 16.23
N GLY A 34 16.05 4.42 17.54
CA GLY A 34 15.14 3.76 18.47
C GLY A 34 13.69 4.28 18.34
N THR A 35 12.83 3.91 19.26
CA THR A 35 11.47 4.50 19.31
C THR A 35 11.57 6.02 19.48
N ALA A 36 11.00 6.76 18.56
CA ALA A 36 10.98 8.22 18.56
C ALA A 36 9.61 8.73 18.12
N GLU A 37 9.21 9.85 18.69
CA GLU A 37 7.94 10.50 18.38
C GLU A 37 8.18 11.91 17.86
N ALA A 38 7.34 12.34 16.92
CA ALA A 38 7.34 13.69 16.38
C ALA A 38 5.90 14.19 16.22
N PHE A 39 5.77 15.51 16.08
CA PHE A 39 4.49 16.18 15.92
C PHE A 39 3.46 15.83 17.01
N GLY A 40 3.90 15.86 18.28
CA GLY A 40 3.03 15.57 19.42
C GLY A 40 2.50 14.13 19.44
N GLY A 41 3.30 13.14 19.04
CA GLY A 41 2.90 11.72 19.00
C GLY A 41 2.10 11.33 17.77
N MET A 42 1.87 12.24 16.80
CA MET A 42 1.20 11.89 15.54
C MET A 42 2.04 10.98 14.67
N TYR A 43 3.37 11.17 14.67
CA TYR A 43 4.33 10.35 13.94
C TYR A 43 5.18 9.56 14.92
N VAL A 44 5.14 8.22 14.83
CA VAL A 44 5.82 7.30 15.75
C VAL A 44 6.76 6.39 14.96
N CYS A 45 8.06 6.51 15.22
CA CYS A 45 9.05 5.56 14.71
C CYS A 45 9.08 4.32 15.61
N THR A 46 9.03 3.14 15.01
CA THR A 46 9.22 1.87 15.70
C THR A 46 10.25 1.02 14.96
N PRO A 47 11.04 0.17 15.66
CA PRO A 47 12.03 -0.70 15.00
C PRO A 47 11.41 -1.59 13.91
N ILE A 48 10.24 -2.18 14.18
CA ILE A 48 9.54 -3.01 13.17
C ILE A 48 9.04 -2.18 12.00
N GLY A 49 8.54 -0.96 12.23
CA GLY A 49 8.16 -0.03 11.16
C GLY A 49 9.36 0.34 10.27
N SER A 50 10.54 0.52 10.85
CA SER A 50 11.79 0.76 10.10
C SER A 50 12.19 -0.44 9.25
N ILE A 51 12.08 -1.66 9.76
CA ILE A 51 12.33 -2.89 8.99
C ILE A 51 11.37 -2.96 7.79
N VAL A 52 10.09 -2.74 8.01
CA VAL A 52 9.09 -2.77 6.92
C VAL A 52 9.40 -1.69 5.89
N LYS A 53 9.71 -0.46 6.29
CA LYS A 53 10.13 0.61 5.37
C LYS A 53 11.36 0.20 4.56
N THR A 54 12.35 -0.46 5.17
CA THR A 54 13.54 -0.96 4.47
C THR A 54 13.17 -2.01 3.43
N ILE A 55 12.25 -2.93 3.74
CA ILE A 55 11.74 -3.91 2.78
C ILE A 55 11.05 -3.20 1.61
N LEU A 56 10.17 -2.24 1.87
CA LEU A 56 9.48 -1.48 0.83
C LEU A 56 10.48 -0.66 -0.04
N ASN A 57 11.50 -0.07 0.57
CA ASN A 57 12.56 0.64 -0.13
C ASN A 57 13.35 -0.29 -1.06
N THR A 58 13.74 -1.45 -0.56
CA THR A 58 14.44 -2.46 -1.37
C THR A 58 13.59 -2.88 -2.56
N GLY A 59 12.31 -3.15 -2.36
CA GLY A 59 11.38 -3.46 -3.44
C GLY A 59 11.22 -2.30 -4.43
N THR A 60 11.09 -1.07 -3.93
CA THR A 60 11.00 0.12 -4.79
C THR A 60 12.29 0.32 -5.60
N LEU A 61 13.46 0.08 -5.00
CA LEU A 61 14.74 0.14 -5.72
C LEU A 61 14.77 -0.88 -6.87
N ILE A 62 14.34 -2.11 -6.63
CA ILE A 62 14.26 -3.15 -7.69
C ILE A 62 13.31 -2.68 -8.80
N VAL A 63 12.13 -2.15 -8.46
CA VAL A 63 11.19 -1.58 -9.45
C VAL A 63 11.84 -0.47 -10.26
N LEU A 64 12.59 0.44 -9.63
CA LEU A 64 13.31 1.50 -10.35
C LEU A 64 14.38 0.93 -11.30
N LEU A 65 15.13 -0.09 -10.88
CA LEU A 65 16.13 -0.73 -11.75
C LEU A 65 15.45 -1.41 -12.95
N GLN A 66 14.34 -2.10 -12.75
CA GLN A 66 13.54 -2.71 -13.83
C GLN A 66 12.91 -1.65 -14.76
N ALA A 67 12.64 -0.46 -14.26
CA ALA A 67 12.04 0.65 -15.02
C ALA A 67 13.00 1.25 -16.07
N TYR A 68 14.29 0.94 -16.06
CA TYR A 68 15.31 1.62 -16.85
C TYR A 68 14.95 1.79 -18.33
N ASN A 69 14.59 0.71 -19.00
CA ASN A 69 14.28 0.75 -20.44
C ASN A 69 12.97 1.52 -20.71
N TRP A 70 11.97 1.37 -19.88
CA TRP A 70 10.69 2.05 -20.04
C TRP A 70 10.79 3.55 -19.77
N VAL A 71 11.47 3.97 -18.70
CA VAL A 71 11.65 5.40 -18.35
C VAL A 71 12.50 6.15 -19.38
N ASN A 72 13.40 5.46 -20.07
CA ASN A 72 14.24 6.04 -21.12
C ASN A 72 13.65 5.89 -22.54
N SER A 73 12.42 5.31 -22.67
CA SER A 73 11.72 5.27 -23.96
C SER A 73 11.24 6.67 -24.40
N GLU A 74 11.13 6.90 -25.68
CA GLU A 74 10.73 8.20 -26.26
C GLU A 74 9.39 8.69 -25.69
N SER A 75 8.47 7.78 -25.42
CA SER A 75 7.14 8.09 -24.89
C SER A 75 7.13 8.59 -23.43
N VAL A 76 8.14 8.24 -22.64
CA VAL A 76 8.22 8.52 -21.19
C VAL A 76 9.33 9.54 -20.89
N LEU A 77 10.37 9.61 -21.71
CA LEU A 77 11.58 10.39 -21.47
C LEU A 77 11.32 11.84 -21.04
N ILE A 78 10.35 12.51 -21.70
CA ILE A 78 10.00 13.91 -21.42
C ILE A 78 9.36 14.06 -20.03
N ARG A 79 8.69 13.02 -19.54
CA ARG A 79 7.90 13.00 -18.28
C ARG A 79 8.54 12.16 -17.17
N ARG A 80 9.77 11.73 -17.36
CA ARG A 80 10.44 10.85 -16.38
C ARG A 80 10.57 11.49 -15.00
N GLY A 81 10.83 12.80 -14.91
CA GLY A 81 10.90 13.50 -13.63
C GLY A 81 9.56 13.47 -12.88
N GLU A 82 8.43 13.59 -13.62
CA GLU A 82 7.08 13.45 -13.08
C GLU A 82 6.87 12.04 -12.52
N PHE A 83 7.30 10.99 -13.24
CA PHE A 83 7.20 9.61 -12.77
C PHE A 83 7.87 9.41 -11.41
N TYR A 84 9.11 9.87 -11.26
CA TYR A 84 9.84 9.74 -9.99
C TYR A 84 9.17 10.54 -8.87
N LEU A 85 8.75 11.76 -9.14
CA LEU A 85 8.09 12.60 -8.15
C LEU A 85 6.80 11.94 -7.64
N ILE A 86 5.98 11.43 -8.54
CA ILE A 86 4.70 10.80 -8.21
C ILE A 86 4.92 9.48 -7.46
N LEU A 87 5.90 8.67 -7.90
CA LEU A 87 6.23 7.40 -7.25
C LEU A 87 6.76 7.63 -5.82
N PHE A 88 7.68 8.57 -5.62
CA PHE A 88 8.19 8.86 -4.28
C PHE A 88 7.16 9.54 -3.38
N SER A 89 6.25 10.34 -3.94
CA SER A 89 5.12 10.88 -3.18
C SER A 89 4.22 9.76 -2.64
N SER A 90 3.94 8.75 -3.48
CA SER A 90 3.15 7.59 -3.01
C SER A 90 3.88 6.78 -1.93
N LEU A 91 5.20 6.61 -2.06
CA LEU A 91 6.01 5.93 -1.05
C LEU A 91 6.05 6.70 0.28
N LEU A 92 6.15 8.03 0.21
CA LEU A 92 6.07 8.90 1.39
C LEU A 92 4.72 8.73 2.12
N GLY A 93 3.62 8.66 1.38
CA GLY A 93 2.30 8.37 1.95
C GLY A 93 2.27 7.03 2.70
N MET A 94 2.92 5.99 2.15
CA MET A 94 3.04 4.70 2.83
C MET A 94 3.89 4.80 4.12
N TYR A 95 4.92 5.63 4.14
CA TYR A 95 5.70 5.88 5.36
C TYR A 95 4.87 6.57 6.43
N PHE A 96 4.01 7.52 6.05
CA PHE A 96 3.10 8.16 6.98
C PHE A 96 2.11 7.16 7.57
N MET A 97 1.51 6.28 6.74
CA MET A 97 0.64 5.22 7.25
C MET A 97 1.34 4.29 8.24
N ILE A 98 2.57 3.83 7.91
CA ILE A 98 3.35 2.90 8.75
C ILE A 98 3.73 3.55 10.08
N SER A 99 4.01 4.84 10.08
CA SER A 99 4.42 5.60 11.26
C SER A 99 3.31 6.40 11.91
N ALA A 100 2.05 6.19 11.51
CA ALA A 100 0.94 6.90 12.12
C ALA A 100 0.78 6.52 13.60
N GLY A 101 0.69 7.54 14.46
CA GLY A 101 0.32 7.43 15.87
C GLY A 101 -1.14 7.87 16.11
N ASN A 102 -1.81 8.39 15.07
CA ASN A 102 -3.21 8.77 15.12
C ASN A 102 -3.92 8.58 13.78
N PHE A 103 -5.24 8.61 13.78
CA PHE A 103 -6.04 8.46 12.56
C PHE A 103 -5.90 9.60 11.56
N LEU A 104 -5.56 10.82 12.00
CA LEU A 104 -5.35 11.95 11.09
C LEU A 104 -4.14 11.69 10.19
N LEU A 105 -2.98 11.37 10.77
CA LEU A 105 -1.77 11.07 9.99
C LEU A 105 -1.94 9.80 9.16
N PHE A 106 -2.64 8.79 9.68
CA PHE A 106 -2.99 7.60 8.91
C PHE A 106 -3.76 7.96 7.64
N PHE A 107 -4.81 8.78 7.77
CA PHE A 107 -5.66 9.17 6.64
C PHE A 107 -4.90 10.03 5.63
N ILE A 108 -4.11 11.01 6.08
CA ILE A 108 -3.21 11.80 5.23
C ILE A 108 -2.26 10.86 4.47
N GLY A 109 -1.68 9.88 5.14
CA GLY A 109 -0.80 8.88 4.51
C GLY A 109 -1.53 8.04 3.47
N LEU A 110 -2.76 7.61 3.76
CA LEU A 110 -3.60 6.82 2.86
C LEU A 110 -3.88 7.58 1.56
N GLU A 111 -4.26 8.86 1.64
CA GLU A 111 -4.55 9.71 0.48
C GLU A 111 -3.27 10.07 -0.28
N THR A 112 -2.21 10.45 0.44
CA THR A 112 -0.89 10.74 -0.16
C THR A 112 -0.30 9.53 -0.88
N ALA A 113 -0.64 8.31 -0.46
CA ALA A 113 -0.27 7.10 -1.19
C ALA A 113 -1.22 6.82 -2.38
N SER A 114 -2.53 7.09 -2.25
CA SER A 114 -3.55 6.64 -3.21
C SER A 114 -3.68 7.55 -4.43
N ILE A 115 -3.69 8.87 -4.24
CA ILE A 115 -3.84 9.83 -5.34
C ILE A 115 -2.68 9.72 -6.35
N PRO A 116 -1.39 9.70 -5.94
CA PRO A 116 -0.29 9.48 -6.86
C PRO A 116 -0.36 8.12 -7.57
N MET A 117 -0.83 7.07 -6.90
CA MET A 117 -1.01 5.76 -7.54
C MET A 117 -2.05 5.79 -8.66
N ALA A 118 -3.12 6.57 -8.53
CA ALA A 118 -4.07 6.78 -9.62
C ALA A 118 -3.40 7.41 -10.85
N VAL A 119 -2.57 8.42 -10.63
CA VAL A 119 -1.81 9.08 -11.70
C VAL A 119 -0.80 8.14 -12.33
N LEU A 120 -0.08 7.33 -11.53
CA LEU A 120 0.84 6.31 -12.03
C LEU A 120 0.13 5.28 -12.91
N SER A 121 -1.07 4.83 -12.54
CA SER A 121 -1.83 3.86 -13.35
C SER A 121 -2.25 4.42 -14.71
N ALA A 122 -2.49 5.75 -14.80
CA ALA A 122 -2.80 6.47 -16.03
C ALA A 122 -1.57 7.06 -16.73
N PHE A 123 -0.36 6.65 -16.39
CA PHE A 123 0.87 7.34 -16.83
C PHE A 123 1.07 7.29 -18.35
N ASP A 124 0.68 6.18 -19.00
CA ASP A 124 0.67 6.05 -20.47
C ASP A 124 -0.58 6.72 -21.07
N LYS A 125 -0.73 8.03 -20.85
CA LYS A 125 -1.96 8.81 -21.15
C LYS A 125 -2.50 8.69 -22.57
N TYR A 126 -1.70 8.26 -23.53
CA TYR A 126 -2.13 8.05 -24.93
C TYR A 126 -2.75 6.65 -25.16
N LYS A 127 -2.64 5.75 -24.17
CA LYS A 127 -3.29 4.43 -24.21
C LYS A 127 -4.64 4.49 -23.49
N HIS A 128 -5.71 4.20 -24.19
CA HIS A 128 -7.06 4.18 -23.62
C HIS A 128 -7.15 3.30 -22.38
N GLN A 129 -6.52 2.11 -22.40
CA GLN A 129 -6.50 1.17 -21.28
C GLN A 129 -5.82 1.76 -20.03
N SER A 130 -4.76 2.57 -20.19
CA SER A 130 -4.11 3.21 -19.07
C SER A 130 -4.96 4.33 -18.46
N ALA A 131 -5.62 5.12 -19.29
CA ALA A 131 -6.57 6.15 -18.83
C ALA A 131 -7.76 5.52 -18.08
N GLU A 132 -8.30 4.41 -18.60
CA GLU A 132 -9.37 3.64 -17.96
C GLU A 132 -8.92 3.07 -16.61
N ALA A 133 -7.69 2.51 -16.54
CA ALA A 133 -7.11 1.99 -15.31
C ALA A 133 -7.02 3.07 -14.24
N GLY A 134 -6.53 4.27 -14.58
CA GLY A 134 -6.48 5.40 -13.66
C GLY A 134 -7.85 5.86 -13.17
N ALA A 135 -8.82 5.97 -14.09
CA ALA A 135 -10.18 6.36 -13.75
C ALA A 135 -10.86 5.34 -12.81
N LYS A 136 -10.75 4.05 -13.11
CA LYS A 136 -11.29 2.98 -12.25
C LYS A 136 -10.64 2.97 -10.88
N TYR A 137 -9.30 3.15 -10.84
CA TYR A 137 -8.59 3.19 -9.56
C TYR A 137 -9.02 4.38 -8.72
N ILE A 138 -9.00 5.62 -9.25
CA ILE A 138 -9.29 6.81 -8.45
C ILE A 138 -10.72 6.81 -7.93
N LEU A 139 -11.71 6.45 -8.76
CA LEU A 139 -13.11 6.40 -8.35
C LEU A 139 -13.33 5.39 -7.22
N SER A 140 -12.78 4.19 -7.38
CA SER A 140 -12.91 3.14 -6.37
C SER A 140 -12.13 3.47 -5.07
N ALA A 141 -10.93 4.05 -5.21
CA ALA A 141 -10.11 4.47 -4.08
C ALA A 141 -10.79 5.58 -3.26
N THR A 142 -11.31 6.62 -3.93
CA THR A 142 -12.01 7.73 -3.26
C THR A 142 -13.27 7.25 -2.54
N PHE A 143 -14.01 6.32 -3.15
CA PHE A 143 -15.18 5.73 -2.49
C PHE A 143 -14.76 4.94 -1.23
N ALA A 144 -13.73 4.10 -1.33
CA ALA A 144 -13.26 3.31 -0.20
C ALA A 144 -12.66 4.17 0.92
N SER A 145 -11.90 5.22 0.57
CA SER A 145 -11.32 6.14 1.56
C SER A 145 -12.39 7.02 2.21
N GLY A 146 -13.42 7.41 1.47
CA GLY A 146 -14.58 8.13 2.02
C GLY A 146 -15.33 7.32 3.08
N LEU A 147 -15.56 6.02 2.83
CA LEU A 147 -16.13 5.11 3.84
C LEU A 147 -15.22 4.96 5.05
N SER A 148 -13.90 4.83 4.81
CA SER A 148 -12.93 4.74 5.90
C SER A 148 -12.90 6.01 6.76
N LEU A 149 -12.95 7.18 6.14
CA LEU A 149 -13.02 8.46 6.85
C LEU A 149 -14.31 8.60 7.66
N TYR A 150 -15.43 8.15 7.12
CA TYR A 150 -16.70 8.10 7.84
C TYR A 150 -16.58 7.18 9.08
N GLY A 151 -15.96 6.01 8.92
CA GLY A 151 -15.67 5.12 10.07
C GLY A 151 -14.80 5.79 11.14
N ILE A 152 -13.75 6.50 10.73
CA ILE A 152 -12.88 7.29 11.65
C ILE A 152 -13.70 8.36 12.39
N SER A 153 -14.59 9.06 11.69
CA SER A 153 -15.47 10.08 12.29
C SER A 153 -16.37 9.48 13.35
N LEU A 154 -16.96 8.30 13.11
CA LEU A 154 -17.79 7.59 14.08
C LEU A 154 -16.98 7.10 15.29
N ILE A 155 -15.74 6.63 15.08
CA ILE A 155 -14.83 6.26 16.18
C ILE A 155 -14.56 7.50 17.04
N TYR A 156 -14.21 8.63 16.42
CA TYR A 156 -13.99 9.89 17.13
C TYR A 156 -15.24 10.34 17.91
N GLY A 157 -16.40 10.25 17.31
CA GLY A 157 -17.68 10.60 17.96
C GLY A 157 -18.02 9.76 19.19
N THR A 158 -17.53 8.51 19.25
CA THR A 158 -17.79 7.61 20.39
C THR A 158 -16.70 7.59 21.45
N VAL A 159 -15.44 7.86 21.05
CA VAL A 159 -14.27 7.75 21.92
C VAL A 159 -13.70 9.12 22.31
N GLY A 160 -13.89 10.15 21.47
CA GLY A 160 -13.44 11.52 21.74
C GLY A 160 -11.95 11.80 21.43
N THR A 161 -11.20 10.81 20.93
CA THR A 161 -9.78 10.94 20.57
C THR A 161 -9.48 10.28 19.23
N LEU A 162 -8.40 10.74 18.55
CA LEU A 162 -7.88 10.12 17.34
C LEU A 162 -6.55 9.39 17.58
N TYR A 163 -5.94 9.52 18.76
CA TYR A 163 -4.66 8.91 19.07
C TYR A 163 -4.79 7.41 19.34
N PHE A 164 -3.97 6.62 18.69
CA PHE A 164 -4.02 5.15 18.77
C PHE A 164 -3.78 4.61 20.18
N ALA A 165 -3.03 5.33 21.01
CA ALA A 165 -2.76 4.93 22.39
C ALA A 165 -4.01 5.06 23.29
N ASP A 166 -4.90 6.02 23.00
CA ASP A 166 -6.03 6.36 23.88
C ASP A 166 -7.32 5.65 23.46
N ILE A 167 -7.46 5.34 22.16
CA ILE A 167 -8.71 4.75 21.60
C ILE A 167 -9.12 3.44 22.29
N PRO A 168 -8.20 2.48 22.59
CA PRO A 168 -8.60 1.22 23.21
C PRO A 168 -9.37 1.38 24.52
N ALA A 169 -9.05 2.41 25.31
CA ALA A 169 -9.73 2.69 26.57
C ALA A 169 -11.20 3.11 26.38
N GLY A 170 -11.54 3.69 25.22
CA GLY A 170 -12.90 4.11 24.88
C GLY A 170 -13.71 3.08 24.08
N ILE A 171 -13.09 1.97 23.65
CA ILE A 171 -13.79 0.91 22.91
C ILE A 171 -14.47 -0.02 23.90
N SER A 172 -15.82 0.09 23.96
CA SER A 172 -16.70 -0.71 24.81
C SER A 172 -17.47 -1.82 24.06
N GLY A 173 -17.33 -1.89 22.71
CA GLY A 173 -18.05 -2.87 21.90
C GLY A 173 -19.52 -2.55 21.70
N ASN A 174 -19.90 -1.27 21.70
CA ASN A 174 -21.26 -0.87 21.37
C ASN A 174 -21.56 -0.99 19.86
N PRO A 175 -22.83 -1.11 19.44
CA PRO A 175 -23.20 -1.30 18.04
C PRO A 175 -22.67 -0.21 17.10
N LEU A 176 -22.55 1.04 17.57
CA LEU A 176 -22.02 2.15 16.76
C LEU A 176 -20.53 1.99 16.51
N GLN A 177 -19.77 1.47 17.49
CA GLN A 177 -18.33 1.18 17.33
C GLN A 177 -18.09 0.01 16.37
N TYR A 178 -18.95 -1.03 16.39
CA TYR A 178 -18.88 -2.10 15.38
C TYR A 178 -19.14 -1.58 13.97
N MET A 179 -20.16 -0.73 13.82
CA MET A 179 -20.44 -0.08 12.53
C MET A 179 -19.27 0.82 12.10
N ALA A 180 -18.71 1.60 13.00
CA ALA A 180 -17.56 2.45 12.76
C ALA A 180 -16.33 1.66 12.28
N PHE A 181 -16.03 0.54 12.94
CA PHE A 181 -14.98 -0.39 12.54
C PHE A 181 -15.22 -0.98 11.15
N GLY A 182 -16.47 -1.41 10.88
CA GLY A 182 -16.84 -1.95 9.57
C GLY A 182 -16.63 -0.95 8.44
N PHE A 183 -17.00 0.31 8.60
CA PHE A 183 -16.72 1.35 7.61
C PHE A 183 -15.22 1.67 7.51
N PHE A 184 -14.52 1.76 8.63
CA PHE A 184 -13.10 2.07 8.65
C PHE A 184 -12.27 1.07 7.87
N ILE A 185 -12.50 -0.23 8.04
CA ILE A 185 -11.67 -1.29 7.48
C ILE A 185 -11.75 -1.38 5.95
N VAL A 186 -12.82 -0.83 5.33
CA VAL A 186 -13.05 -0.85 3.87
C VAL A 186 -11.87 -0.23 3.10
N GLY A 187 -11.33 0.89 3.57
CA GLY A 187 -10.19 1.55 2.91
C GLY A 187 -8.94 0.67 2.85
N LEU A 188 -8.65 -0.05 3.93
CA LEU A 188 -7.52 -0.99 3.98
C LEU A 188 -7.80 -2.26 3.17
N PHE A 189 -9.01 -2.81 3.22
CA PHE A 189 -9.40 -3.97 2.41
C PHE A 189 -9.32 -3.65 0.91
N PHE A 190 -9.76 -2.46 0.50
CA PHE A 190 -9.56 -1.97 -0.86
C PHE A 190 -8.07 -1.92 -1.22
N LYS A 191 -7.23 -1.30 -0.38
CA LYS A 191 -5.79 -1.13 -0.63
C LYS A 191 -5.05 -2.46 -0.74
N ILE A 192 -5.42 -3.46 0.06
CA ILE A 192 -4.87 -4.82 0.03
C ILE A 192 -5.49 -5.65 -1.11
N SER A 193 -6.63 -5.23 -1.66
CA SER A 193 -7.42 -5.95 -2.67
C SER A 193 -8.08 -7.21 -2.13
N LEU A 194 -8.66 -7.16 -0.94
CA LEU A 194 -9.44 -8.27 -0.38
C LEU A 194 -10.86 -8.30 -0.97
N VAL A 195 -11.43 -9.47 -1.12
CA VAL A 195 -12.84 -9.64 -1.55
C VAL A 195 -13.77 -9.07 -0.47
N PRO A 196 -14.79 -8.26 -0.84
CA PRO A 196 -15.26 -7.92 -2.19
C PRO A 196 -14.58 -6.70 -2.84
N PHE A 197 -13.65 -6.04 -2.20
CA PHE A 197 -13.04 -4.78 -2.63
C PHE A 197 -11.85 -4.96 -3.62
N HIS A 198 -11.73 -6.13 -4.24
CA HIS A 198 -10.62 -6.51 -5.15
C HIS A 198 -10.86 -6.15 -6.62
N GLN A 199 -12.08 -5.76 -7.01
CA GLN A 199 -12.52 -5.67 -8.42
C GLN A 199 -11.70 -4.70 -9.27
N TRP A 200 -11.10 -3.69 -8.66
CA TRP A 200 -10.24 -2.73 -9.35
C TRP A 200 -8.91 -3.35 -9.82
N THR A 201 -8.42 -4.37 -9.12
CA THR A 201 -7.05 -4.89 -9.28
C THR A 201 -6.79 -5.49 -10.67
N PRO A 202 -7.65 -6.36 -11.24
CA PRO A 202 -7.42 -6.92 -12.56
C PRO A 202 -7.38 -5.86 -13.67
N ASP A 203 -8.30 -4.91 -13.65
CA ASP A 203 -8.41 -3.88 -14.67
C ASP A 203 -7.25 -2.88 -14.59
N VAL A 204 -6.88 -2.48 -13.38
CA VAL A 204 -5.76 -1.55 -13.17
C VAL A 204 -4.41 -2.21 -13.51
N TYR A 205 -4.20 -3.47 -13.13
CA TYR A 205 -2.95 -4.17 -13.46
C TYR A 205 -2.79 -4.41 -14.96
N GLU A 206 -3.88 -4.67 -15.66
CA GLU A 206 -3.86 -4.84 -17.11
C GLU A 206 -3.53 -3.51 -17.83
N GLY A 207 -4.21 -2.43 -17.43
CA GLY A 207 -4.10 -1.15 -18.13
C GLY A 207 -2.89 -0.30 -17.76
N ALA A 208 -2.40 -0.41 -16.52
CA ALA A 208 -1.23 0.35 -16.07
C ALA A 208 0.08 -0.12 -16.73
N PRO A 209 1.12 0.74 -16.83
CA PRO A 209 2.46 0.32 -17.22
C PRO A 209 2.97 -0.81 -16.33
N THR A 210 3.71 -1.80 -16.89
CA THR A 210 4.16 -2.99 -16.14
C THR A 210 4.97 -2.64 -14.89
N THR A 211 5.85 -1.65 -14.97
CA THR A 211 6.61 -1.14 -13.84
C THR A 211 5.71 -0.63 -12.71
N VAL A 212 4.64 0.08 -13.07
CA VAL A 212 3.65 0.59 -12.11
C VAL A 212 2.86 -0.56 -11.49
N THR A 213 2.47 -1.55 -12.31
CA THR A 213 1.78 -2.77 -11.83
C THR A 213 2.65 -3.53 -10.83
N SER A 214 3.94 -3.67 -11.11
CA SER A 214 4.92 -4.28 -10.21
C SER A 214 4.98 -3.56 -8.86
N TYR A 215 5.04 -2.24 -8.86
CA TYR A 215 5.01 -1.41 -7.65
C TYR A 215 3.71 -1.59 -6.84
N PHE A 216 2.55 -1.59 -7.50
CA PHE A 216 1.24 -1.77 -6.84
C PHE A 216 1.11 -3.14 -6.19
N SER A 217 1.58 -4.17 -6.89
CA SER A 217 1.37 -5.55 -6.47
C SER A 217 2.04 -5.88 -5.13
N VAL A 218 3.14 -5.22 -4.83
CA VAL A 218 3.98 -5.55 -3.67
C VAL A 218 4.05 -4.41 -2.66
N ILE A 219 4.50 -3.22 -3.12
CA ILE A 219 4.87 -2.12 -2.21
C ILE A 219 3.61 -1.57 -1.53
N SER A 220 2.57 -1.27 -2.31
CA SER A 220 1.30 -0.77 -1.77
C SER A 220 0.60 -1.80 -0.89
N LYS A 221 0.50 -3.06 -1.32
CA LYS A 221 -0.16 -4.11 -0.55
C LYS A 221 0.58 -4.45 0.74
N GLY A 222 1.91 -4.56 0.66
CA GLY A 222 2.74 -4.85 1.83
C GLY A 222 2.62 -3.78 2.91
N SER A 223 2.66 -2.50 2.52
CA SER A 223 2.45 -1.40 3.46
C SER A 223 1.08 -1.45 4.11
N ALA A 224 0.01 -1.62 3.32
CA ALA A 224 -1.36 -1.65 3.82
C ALA A 224 -1.63 -2.87 4.73
N ALA A 225 -1.07 -4.04 4.41
CA ALA A 225 -1.19 -5.24 5.24
C ALA A 225 -0.51 -5.08 6.61
N PHE A 226 0.68 -4.51 6.64
CA PHE A 226 1.37 -4.21 7.89
C PHE A 226 0.61 -3.18 8.74
N VAL A 227 0.10 -2.13 8.10
CA VAL A 227 -0.70 -1.09 8.77
C VAL A 227 -2.00 -1.67 9.33
N LEU A 228 -2.72 -2.49 8.53
CA LEU A 228 -3.93 -3.18 8.98
C LEU A 228 -3.64 -3.99 10.26
N MET A 229 -2.60 -4.83 10.24
CA MET A 229 -2.24 -5.62 11.41
C MET A 229 -1.92 -4.73 12.62
N THR A 230 -1.14 -3.67 12.42
CA THR A 230 -0.79 -2.73 13.49
C THR A 230 -2.02 -2.10 14.12
N LEU A 231 -3.00 -1.67 13.31
CA LEU A 231 -4.24 -1.06 13.79
C LEU A 231 -5.14 -2.06 14.50
N LEU A 232 -5.28 -3.27 13.97
CA LEU A 232 -6.07 -4.32 14.63
C LEU A 232 -5.53 -4.65 16.02
N PHE A 233 -4.21 -4.67 16.18
CA PHE A 233 -3.60 -4.94 17.50
C PHE A 233 -3.62 -3.74 18.44
N LYS A 234 -3.22 -2.57 17.94
CA LYS A 234 -3.02 -1.40 18.82
C LYS A 234 -4.31 -0.65 19.11
N VAL A 235 -5.24 -0.61 18.15
CA VAL A 235 -6.44 0.22 18.23
C VAL A 235 -7.68 -0.63 18.51
N PHE A 236 -7.82 -1.75 17.80
CA PHE A 236 -8.99 -2.61 17.86
C PHE A 236 -8.75 -3.94 18.59
N GLY A 237 -7.76 -3.98 19.49
CA GLY A 237 -7.43 -5.17 20.27
C GLY A 237 -8.60 -5.66 21.15
N ASN A 238 -9.48 -4.75 21.60
CA ASN A 238 -10.68 -5.09 22.35
C ASN A 238 -11.79 -5.73 21.49
N LEU A 239 -11.67 -5.71 20.15
CA LEU A 239 -12.62 -6.29 19.19
C LEU A 239 -12.04 -7.51 18.48
N VAL A 240 -11.16 -8.24 19.15
CA VAL A 240 -10.41 -9.38 18.56
C VAL A 240 -11.36 -10.44 18.01
N THR A 241 -12.38 -10.81 18.74
CA THR A 241 -13.35 -11.84 18.34
C THR A 241 -14.09 -11.45 17.05
N GLU A 242 -14.49 -10.18 16.98
CA GLU A 242 -15.27 -9.65 15.86
C GLU A 242 -14.45 -9.52 14.60
N TRP A 243 -13.28 -8.89 14.68
CA TRP A 243 -12.48 -8.76 13.46
C TRP A 243 -11.86 -10.08 12.99
N GLN A 244 -11.58 -11.03 13.89
CA GLN A 244 -11.20 -12.38 13.49
C GLN A 244 -12.31 -13.08 12.71
N ALA A 245 -13.56 -13.01 13.20
CA ALA A 245 -14.71 -13.59 12.50
C ALA A 245 -14.89 -13.02 11.08
N ILE A 246 -14.76 -11.69 10.94
CA ILE A 246 -14.79 -11.03 9.63
C ILE A 246 -13.64 -11.52 8.74
N LEU A 247 -12.41 -11.55 9.26
CA LEU A 247 -11.25 -11.98 8.49
C LEU A 247 -11.33 -13.43 8.05
N TYR A 248 -11.89 -14.36 8.84
CA TYR A 248 -12.10 -15.74 8.41
C TYR A 248 -12.91 -15.82 7.11
N VAL A 249 -14.04 -15.13 7.07
CA VAL A 249 -14.90 -15.10 5.87
C VAL A 249 -14.17 -14.44 4.70
N ILE A 250 -13.53 -13.31 4.93
CA ILE A 250 -12.81 -12.55 3.90
C ILE A 250 -11.63 -13.34 3.32
N ILE A 251 -10.85 -14.03 4.15
CA ILE A 251 -9.70 -14.84 3.70
C ILE A 251 -10.19 -15.98 2.79
N ILE A 252 -11.18 -16.74 3.24
CA ILE A 252 -11.72 -17.87 2.46
C ILE A 252 -12.28 -17.36 1.12
N ALA A 253 -13.09 -16.29 1.16
CA ALA A 253 -13.66 -15.70 -0.04
C ALA A 253 -12.56 -15.18 -0.99
N THR A 254 -11.53 -14.48 -0.45
CA THR A 254 -10.46 -13.90 -1.25
C THR A 254 -9.65 -14.98 -1.97
N ILE A 255 -9.19 -16.02 -1.26
CA ILE A 255 -8.41 -17.09 -1.84
C ILE A 255 -9.24 -17.85 -2.89
N THR A 256 -10.49 -18.20 -2.55
CA THR A 256 -11.36 -18.98 -3.44
C THR A 256 -11.71 -18.22 -4.71
N VAL A 257 -12.23 -17.00 -4.58
CA VAL A 257 -12.65 -16.18 -5.71
C VAL A 257 -11.46 -15.85 -6.62
N ALA A 258 -10.34 -15.43 -6.04
CA ALA A 258 -9.16 -15.06 -6.82
C ALA A 258 -8.61 -16.24 -7.64
N ASN A 259 -8.49 -17.43 -7.05
CA ASN A 259 -7.99 -18.60 -7.76
C ASN A 259 -8.94 -19.08 -8.85
N LEU A 260 -10.26 -19.09 -8.60
CA LEU A 260 -11.25 -19.45 -9.62
C LEU A 260 -11.21 -18.51 -10.82
N PHE A 261 -11.10 -17.19 -10.58
CA PHE A 261 -10.99 -16.22 -11.66
C PHE A 261 -9.64 -16.27 -12.37
N ALA A 262 -8.55 -16.54 -11.65
CA ALA A 262 -7.21 -16.67 -12.24
C ALA A 262 -7.14 -17.75 -13.33
N ILE A 263 -7.72 -18.93 -13.09
CA ILE A 263 -7.71 -20.08 -14.02
C ILE A 263 -8.34 -19.72 -15.39
N ARG A 264 -9.28 -18.77 -15.42
CA ARG A 264 -10.00 -18.38 -16.64
C ARG A 264 -9.30 -17.28 -17.44
N GLN A 265 -8.21 -16.68 -16.91
CA GLN A 265 -7.56 -15.56 -17.57
C GLN A 265 -6.66 -16.01 -18.71
N GLN A 266 -6.74 -15.30 -19.83
CA GLN A 266 -5.83 -15.46 -20.98
C GLN A 266 -4.75 -14.37 -21.02
N ASN A 267 -5.01 -13.22 -20.40
CA ASN A 267 -4.06 -12.12 -20.30
C ASN A 267 -3.17 -12.34 -19.07
N LEU A 268 -1.84 -12.36 -19.29
CA LEU A 268 -0.86 -12.62 -18.24
C LEU A 268 -0.93 -11.58 -17.10
N LYS A 269 -1.12 -10.30 -17.41
CA LYS A 269 -1.24 -9.25 -16.39
C LYS A 269 -2.49 -9.43 -15.53
N ARG A 270 -3.62 -9.81 -16.12
CA ARG A 270 -4.85 -10.13 -15.38
C ARG A 270 -4.68 -11.39 -14.54
N PHE A 271 -4.02 -12.41 -15.07
CA PHE A 271 -3.68 -13.60 -14.32
C PHE A 271 -2.83 -13.27 -13.08
N LEU A 272 -1.75 -12.49 -13.24
CA LEU A 272 -0.91 -12.04 -12.14
C LEU A 272 -1.67 -11.12 -11.16
N ALA A 273 -2.66 -10.36 -11.63
CA ALA A 273 -3.52 -9.57 -10.76
C ALA A 273 -4.36 -10.45 -9.83
N TYR A 274 -5.03 -11.47 -10.35
CA TYR A 274 -5.79 -12.41 -9.51
C TYR A 274 -4.86 -13.25 -8.62
N SER A 275 -3.69 -13.64 -9.10
CA SER A 275 -2.65 -14.25 -8.27
C SER A 275 -2.29 -13.33 -7.09
N SER A 276 -2.08 -12.05 -7.35
CA SER A 276 -1.81 -11.05 -6.32
C SER A 276 -2.97 -10.85 -5.33
N VAL A 277 -4.23 -11.01 -5.76
CA VAL A 277 -5.40 -11.01 -4.87
C VAL A 277 -5.40 -12.25 -3.98
N SER A 278 -5.13 -13.42 -4.54
CA SER A 278 -5.00 -14.67 -3.76
C SER A 278 -3.90 -14.56 -2.69
N GLN A 279 -2.74 -14.01 -3.06
CA GLN A 279 -1.63 -13.77 -2.13
C GLN A 279 -2.00 -12.80 -1.01
N ALA A 280 -2.84 -11.80 -1.27
CA ALA A 280 -3.37 -10.95 -0.23
C ALA A 280 -4.18 -11.75 0.82
N GLY A 281 -4.96 -12.74 0.39
CA GLY A 281 -5.63 -13.67 1.29
C GLY A 281 -4.66 -14.47 2.16
N TYR A 282 -3.55 -14.97 1.58
CA TYR A 282 -2.51 -15.67 2.36
C TYR A 282 -1.79 -14.75 3.36
N ILE A 283 -1.50 -13.51 3.00
CA ILE A 283 -0.94 -12.51 3.91
C ILE A 283 -1.84 -12.33 5.14
N MET A 284 -3.16 -12.35 4.95
CA MET A 284 -4.12 -12.20 6.06
C MET A 284 -4.12 -13.36 7.04
N LEU A 285 -3.57 -14.54 6.70
CA LEU A 285 -3.37 -15.63 7.66
C LEU A 285 -2.39 -15.23 8.79
N GLY A 286 -1.38 -14.41 8.48
CA GLY A 286 -0.52 -13.82 9.50
C GLY A 286 -1.27 -12.85 10.41
N VAL A 287 -2.18 -12.05 9.83
CA VAL A 287 -2.98 -11.06 10.58
C VAL A 287 -3.96 -11.74 11.54
N ILE A 288 -4.69 -12.76 11.08
CA ILE A 288 -5.75 -13.41 11.86
C ILE A 288 -5.24 -14.15 13.09
N SER A 289 -3.95 -14.51 13.11
CA SER A 289 -3.34 -15.21 14.25
C SER A 289 -3.40 -14.42 15.56
N GLY A 290 -3.53 -13.11 15.48
CA GLY A 290 -3.62 -12.26 16.67
C GLY A 290 -2.38 -12.29 17.57
N SER A 291 -1.19 -12.60 17.04
CA SER A 291 0.01 -12.86 17.85
C SER A 291 1.28 -12.18 17.31
N ALA A 292 2.29 -12.03 18.18
CA ALA A 292 3.61 -11.54 17.77
C ALA A 292 4.28 -12.45 16.70
N ILE A 293 4.03 -13.76 16.76
CA ILE A 293 4.48 -14.71 15.73
C ILE A 293 3.80 -14.40 14.39
N GLY A 294 2.51 -14.08 14.40
CA GLY A 294 1.80 -13.65 13.19
C GLY A 294 2.37 -12.38 12.58
N MET A 295 2.79 -11.39 13.40
CA MET A 295 3.45 -10.19 12.92
C MET A 295 4.77 -10.53 12.21
N THR A 296 5.59 -11.38 12.80
CA THR A 296 6.85 -11.85 12.21
C THR A 296 6.59 -12.61 10.89
N SER A 297 5.59 -13.48 10.89
CA SER A 297 5.20 -14.25 9.71
C SER A 297 4.70 -13.35 8.58
N LEU A 298 3.93 -12.32 8.90
CA LEU A 298 3.45 -11.33 7.93
C LEU A 298 4.62 -10.57 7.28
N VAL A 299 5.56 -10.06 8.09
CA VAL A 299 6.72 -9.32 7.57
C VAL A 299 7.61 -10.21 6.71
N TYR A 300 7.84 -11.45 7.15
CA TYR A 300 8.58 -12.45 6.36
C TYR A 300 7.88 -12.77 5.03
N TYR A 301 6.55 -12.96 5.08
CA TYR A 301 5.77 -13.25 3.88
C TYR A 301 5.81 -12.08 2.88
N ILE A 302 5.69 -10.84 3.35
CA ILE A 302 5.82 -9.65 2.50
C ILE A 302 7.17 -9.63 1.80
N LEU A 303 8.27 -9.95 2.51
CA LEU A 303 9.61 -10.00 1.93
C LEU A 303 9.72 -11.07 0.81
N VAL A 304 9.28 -12.30 1.08
CA VAL A 304 9.34 -13.40 0.10
C VAL A 304 8.42 -13.12 -1.09
N TYR A 305 7.22 -12.65 -0.83
CA TYR A 305 6.27 -12.27 -1.87
C TYR A 305 6.81 -11.13 -2.75
N MET A 306 7.49 -10.16 -2.14
CA MET A 306 8.14 -9.06 -2.87
C MET A 306 9.14 -9.62 -3.89
N ILE A 307 10.06 -10.46 -3.46
CA ILE A 307 11.10 -11.00 -4.33
C ILE A 307 10.49 -11.81 -5.48
N SER A 308 9.59 -12.73 -5.17
CA SER A 308 8.95 -13.61 -6.18
C SER A 308 8.11 -12.83 -7.18
N ASN A 309 7.36 -11.84 -6.71
CA ASN A 309 6.44 -11.08 -7.56
C ASN A 309 7.18 -10.05 -8.43
N LEU A 310 8.20 -9.38 -7.89
CA LEU A 310 9.06 -8.50 -8.68
C LEU A 310 9.83 -9.27 -9.77
N ALA A 311 10.25 -10.51 -9.50
CA ALA A 311 10.84 -11.38 -10.51
C ALA A 311 9.83 -11.78 -11.61
N ALA A 312 8.55 -11.94 -11.27
CA ALA A 312 7.52 -12.30 -12.25
C ALA A 312 7.13 -11.13 -13.17
N PHE A 313 7.23 -9.88 -12.70
CA PHE A 313 6.94 -8.68 -13.50
C PHE A 313 8.15 -8.11 -14.24
N GLY A 314 9.39 -8.44 -13.82
CA GLY A 314 10.64 -8.00 -14.46
C GLY A 314 10.99 -8.83 -15.67
#